data_5e4c9cc91698254a43c1a50da9df1c33
#
_entry.id   5e4c9cc91698254a43c1a50da9df1c33
#
_cell.length_a   1.000
_cell.length_b   1.000
_cell.length_c   1.000
_cell.angle_alpha   90.00
_cell.angle_beta   90.00
_cell.angle_gamma   90.00
#
_symmetry.space_group_name_H-M   'P 1'
#
loop_
_entity.id
_entity.type
_entity.pdbx_description
1 polymer ?
#
loop_
_entity_poly.entity_id
_entity_poly.type
_entity_poly.pdbx_seq_one_letter_code
_entity_poly.pdbx_strand_id
1 'polypeptide(L)'
;MSRGETPLEELAPEAILARAAERARTGRLDYAGAVTPREAHELREAGQAVIVDVRTPAEWQVVGHVPGAPLVEWPRGGDANALDAFLAALEATFETSQRLLFICRSGQRSHYAAALATRAGFPECYNVLEGFEGDNGAGLNGWRAAGLPTERG
;
A
#
# COMPACT_ATOMS: atom_id res chain seq x y z
N MET A 1 17.35 12.49 -22.13
CA MET A 1 16.69 11.85 -20.98
C MET A 1 15.65 12.78 -20.41
N SER A 2 14.42 12.32 -20.29
CA SER A 2 13.35 13.13 -19.73
C SER A 2 13.50 13.27 -18.21
N ARG A 3 13.19 14.46 -17.71
CA ARG A 3 13.17 14.66 -16.27
C ARG A 3 11.97 13.96 -15.66
N GLY A 4 12.17 13.35 -14.52
CA GLY A 4 11.11 12.69 -13.79
C GLY A 4 10.79 11.28 -14.23
N GLU A 5 11.44 10.80 -15.27
CA GLU A 5 11.29 9.40 -15.68
C GLU A 5 12.24 8.51 -14.89
N THR A 6 11.69 7.46 -14.28
CA THR A 6 12.50 6.45 -13.60
C THR A 6 13.03 5.47 -14.68
N PRO A 7 14.32 5.19 -14.71
CA PRO A 7 14.85 4.18 -15.63
C PRO A 7 14.15 2.83 -15.46
N LEU A 8 13.94 2.12 -16.56
CA LEU A 8 13.23 0.85 -16.56
C LEU A 8 13.83 -0.19 -15.60
N GLU A 9 15.17 -0.26 -15.53
CA GLU A 9 15.83 -1.20 -14.62
C GLU A 9 15.54 -0.88 -13.14
N GLU A 10 15.28 0.38 -12.80
CA GLU A 10 14.94 0.77 -11.43
C GLU A 10 13.50 0.41 -11.06
N LEU A 11 12.67 0.13 -12.08
CA LEU A 11 11.28 -0.31 -11.89
C LEU A 11 11.15 -1.84 -11.99
N ALA A 12 12.25 -2.57 -12.16
CA ALA A 12 12.21 -4.02 -12.11
C ALA A 12 11.83 -4.47 -10.69
N PRO A 13 11.00 -5.52 -10.55
CA PRO A 13 10.54 -5.95 -9.22
C PRO A 13 11.64 -6.14 -8.20
N GLU A 14 12.74 -6.80 -8.55
CA GLU A 14 13.83 -7.03 -7.60
C GLU A 14 14.50 -5.73 -7.14
N ALA A 15 14.62 -4.75 -8.02
CA ALA A 15 15.20 -3.45 -7.66
C ALA A 15 14.26 -2.68 -6.73
N ILE A 16 12.96 -2.72 -7.02
CA ILE A 16 11.94 -2.09 -6.16
C ILE A 16 11.96 -2.73 -4.77
N LEU A 17 11.96 -4.05 -4.71
CA LEU A 17 11.94 -4.76 -3.43
C LEU A 17 13.20 -4.50 -2.61
N ALA A 18 14.35 -4.38 -3.27
CA ALA A 18 15.60 -4.05 -2.59
C ALA A 18 15.55 -2.65 -1.97
N ARG A 19 15.04 -1.65 -2.72
CA ARG A 19 14.86 -0.30 -2.19
C ARG A 19 13.84 -0.26 -1.05
N ALA A 20 12.73 -1.00 -1.20
CA ALA A 20 11.70 -1.08 -0.17
C ALA A 20 12.25 -1.64 1.13
N ALA A 21 13.05 -2.70 1.06
CA ALA A 21 13.69 -3.30 2.22
C ALA A 21 14.69 -2.35 2.87
N GLU A 22 15.43 -1.59 2.06
CA GLU A 22 16.36 -0.59 2.57
C GLU A 22 15.65 0.52 3.34
N ARG A 23 14.50 0.97 2.85
CA ARG A 23 13.66 1.95 3.56
C ARG A 23 13.18 1.40 4.90
N ALA A 24 12.86 0.11 4.98
CA ALA A 24 12.48 -0.53 6.23
C ALA A 24 13.62 -0.52 7.23
N ARG A 25 14.84 -0.85 6.80
CA ARG A 25 16.01 -0.84 7.67
C ARG A 25 16.31 0.57 8.16
N THR A 26 16.37 1.52 7.25
CA THR A 26 16.70 2.91 7.58
C THR A 26 15.65 3.55 8.48
N GLY A 27 14.37 3.28 8.21
CA GLY A 27 13.25 3.81 9.00
C GLY A 27 12.87 2.98 10.21
N ARG A 28 13.52 1.84 10.41
CA ARG A 28 13.22 0.90 11.50
C ARG A 28 11.75 0.50 11.50
N LEU A 29 11.25 0.13 10.32
CA LEU A 29 9.85 -0.24 10.14
C LEU A 29 9.61 -1.68 10.61
N ASP A 30 8.40 -1.94 11.13
CA ASP A 30 7.99 -3.24 11.63
C ASP A 30 7.35 -4.12 10.57
N TYR A 31 7.70 -3.88 9.30
CA TYR A 31 7.21 -4.66 8.16
C TYR A 31 8.28 -4.70 7.07
N ALA A 32 8.03 -5.47 6.01
CA ALA A 32 9.05 -5.82 5.03
C ALA A 32 9.64 -4.62 4.27
N GLY A 33 8.84 -3.60 3.98
CA GLY A 33 9.36 -2.46 3.28
C GLY A 33 8.31 -1.40 2.98
N ALA A 34 8.75 -0.34 2.31
CA ALA A 34 7.90 0.76 1.88
C ALA A 34 8.15 1.06 0.41
N VAL A 35 7.08 1.28 -0.35
CA VAL A 35 7.15 1.54 -1.79
C VAL A 35 6.46 2.86 -2.11
N THR A 36 6.91 3.51 -3.19
CA THR A 36 6.21 4.67 -3.73
C THR A 36 4.97 4.21 -4.49
N PRO A 37 4.02 5.11 -4.79
CA PRO A 37 2.88 4.73 -5.63
C PRO A 37 3.29 4.12 -6.97
N ARG A 38 4.28 4.70 -7.63
CA ARG A 38 4.77 4.18 -8.90
C ARG A 38 5.35 2.78 -8.76
N GLU A 39 6.14 2.56 -7.73
CA GLU A 39 6.71 1.24 -7.45
C GLU A 39 5.63 0.21 -7.17
N ALA A 40 4.61 0.60 -6.39
CA ALA A 40 3.48 -0.28 -6.09
C ALA A 40 2.73 -0.68 -7.36
N HIS A 41 2.50 0.29 -8.25
CA HIS A 41 1.87 0.03 -9.55
C HIS A 41 2.69 -0.96 -10.37
N GLU A 42 4.01 -0.76 -10.45
CA GLU A 42 4.87 -1.65 -11.23
C GLU A 42 4.91 -3.07 -10.66
N LEU A 43 4.99 -3.22 -9.34
CA LEU A 43 4.93 -4.54 -8.71
C LEU A 43 3.62 -5.26 -9.00
N ARG A 44 2.52 -4.53 -8.94
CA ARG A 44 1.20 -5.09 -9.22
C ARG A 44 1.09 -5.52 -10.68
N GLU A 45 1.52 -4.67 -11.61
CA GLU A 45 1.45 -4.97 -13.05
C GLU A 45 2.35 -6.15 -13.42
N ALA A 46 3.43 -6.36 -12.70
CA ALA A 46 4.31 -7.49 -12.89
C ALA A 46 3.79 -8.78 -12.24
N GLY A 47 2.62 -8.74 -11.58
CA GLY A 47 2.05 -9.89 -10.91
C GLY A 47 2.79 -10.28 -9.63
N GLN A 48 3.59 -9.36 -9.05
CA GLN A 48 4.44 -9.64 -7.90
C GLN A 48 3.82 -9.26 -6.57
N ALA A 49 2.70 -8.53 -6.59
CA ALA A 49 2.07 -8.07 -5.36
C ALA A 49 0.60 -7.73 -5.57
N VAL A 50 -0.14 -7.67 -4.48
CA VAL A 50 -1.53 -7.24 -4.45
C VAL A 50 -1.62 -5.92 -3.70
N ILE A 51 -2.32 -4.93 -4.25
CA ILE A 51 -2.56 -3.66 -3.56
C ILE A 51 -3.86 -3.81 -2.77
N VAL A 52 -3.79 -3.57 -1.47
CA VAL A 52 -4.93 -3.69 -0.54
C VAL A 52 -5.30 -2.30 -0.05
N ASP A 53 -6.51 -1.85 -0.35
CA ASP A 53 -7.00 -0.54 0.09
C ASP A 53 -7.57 -0.66 1.50
N VAL A 54 -7.06 0.13 2.43
CA VAL A 54 -7.52 0.08 3.83
C VAL A 54 -8.30 1.33 4.23
N ARG A 55 -8.76 2.10 3.24
CA ARG A 55 -9.59 3.30 3.47
C ARG A 55 -11.03 2.91 3.77
N THR A 56 -11.88 3.92 3.99
CA THR A 56 -13.31 3.73 4.18
C THR A 56 -14.02 3.52 2.83
N PRO A 57 -15.19 2.84 2.83
CA PRO A 57 -15.99 2.74 1.60
C PRO A 57 -16.35 4.10 1.01
N ALA A 58 -16.59 5.12 1.85
CA ALA A 58 -16.91 6.46 1.36
C ALA A 58 -15.75 7.08 0.58
N GLU A 59 -14.52 6.97 1.09
CA GLU A 59 -13.34 7.44 0.36
C GLU A 59 -13.21 6.71 -0.97
N TRP A 60 -13.41 5.41 -0.94
CA TRP A 60 -13.29 4.53 -2.10
C TRP A 60 -14.26 4.95 -3.22
N GLN A 61 -15.51 5.23 -2.87
CA GLN A 61 -16.55 5.62 -3.84
C GLN A 61 -16.41 7.07 -4.31
N VAL A 62 -16.18 8.00 -3.38
CA VAL A 62 -16.22 9.44 -3.69
C VAL A 62 -14.93 9.93 -4.34
N VAL A 63 -13.80 9.51 -3.79
CA VAL A 63 -12.48 9.97 -4.27
C VAL A 63 -11.98 9.11 -5.43
N GLY A 64 -12.41 7.86 -5.48
CA GLY A 64 -11.90 6.88 -6.43
C GLY A 64 -10.94 5.92 -5.74
N HIS A 65 -10.49 4.93 -6.49
CA HIS A 65 -9.62 3.89 -5.95
C HIS A 65 -8.75 3.27 -7.04
N VAL A 66 -7.76 2.47 -6.62
CA VAL A 66 -6.94 1.69 -7.54
C VAL A 66 -7.83 0.61 -8.18
N PRO A 67 -7.84 0.49 -9.52
CA PRO A 67 -8.71 -0.48 -10.19
C PRO A 67 -8.46 -1.92 -9.70
N GLY A 68 -9.55 -2.60 -9.31
CA GLY A 68 -9.48 -3.99 -8.90
C GLY A 68 -8.86 -4.26 -7.53
N ALA A 69 -8.45 -3.23 -6.80
CA ALA A 69 -7.86 -3.43 -5.47
C ALA A 69 -8.96 -3.81 -4.47
N PRO A 70 -8.76 -4.89 -3.70
CA PRO A 70 -9.72 -5.22 -2.65
C PRO A 70 -9.70 -4.18 -1.54
N LEU A 71 -10.88 -3.93 -0.97
CA LEU A 71 -11.05 -2.99 0.14
C LEU A 71 -11.19 -3.78 1.44
N VAL A 72 -10.23 -3.58 2.34
CA VAL A 72 -10.28 -4.15 3.69
C VAL A 72 -10.07 -2.98 4.65
N GLU A 73 -11.15 -2.45 5.16
CA GLU A 73 -11.13 -1.20 5.91
C GLU A 73 -10.34 -1.31 7.23
N TRP A 74 -9.39 -0.38 7.43
CA TRP A 74 -8.70 -0.23 8.70
C TRP A 74 -9.67 0.39 9.70
N PRO A 75 -9.88 -0.23 10.88
CA PRO A 75 -10.89 0.24 11.82
C PRO A 75 -10.53 1.58 12.46
N ARG A 76 -11.53 2.42 12.63
CA ARG A 76 -11.39 3.64 13.41
C ARG A 76 -11.53 3.29 14.88
N GLY A 77 -10.73 3.93 15.72
CA GLY A 77 -10.77 3.71 17.16
C GLY A 77 -10.00 2.49 17.64
N GLY A 78 -9.69 1.57 16.76
CA GLY A 78 -8.67 0.54 16.97
C GLY A 78 -8.73 -0.30 18.23
N ASP A 79 -9.93 -0.65 18.78
CA ASP A 79 -9.99 -1.57 19.90
C ASP A 79 -9.59 -2.98 19.45
N ALA A 80 -9.32 -3.87 20.41
CA ALA A 80 -8.85 -5.22 20.13
C ALA A 80 -9.79 -6.01 19.22
N ASN A 81 -11.11 -5.86 19.42
CA ASN A 81 -12.10 -6.59 18.62
C ASN A 81 -12.10 -6.10 17.17
N ALA A 82 -11.96 -4.80 16.96
CA ALA A 82 -11.92 -4.24 15.61
C ALA A 82 -10.65 -4.64 14.87
N LEU A 83 -9.52 -4.69 15.58
CA LEU A 83 -8.25 -5.13 14.99
C LEU A 83 -8.29 -6.61 14.64
N ASP A 84 -8.90 -7.44 15.51
CA ASP A 84 -9.08 -8.85 15.23
C ASP A 84 -9.97 -9.07 14.01
N ALA A 85 -11.03 -8.27 13.85
CA ALA A 85 -11.90 -8.33 12.68
C ALA A 85 -11.16 -7.96 11.40
N PHE A 86 -10.28 -6.96 11.45
CA PHE A 86 -9.44 -6.59 10.32
C PHE A 86 -8.52 -7.75 9.91
N LEU A 87 -7.86 -8.37 10.88
CA LEU A 87 -6.99 -9.51 10.63
C LEU A 87 -7.75 -10.71 10.09
N ALA A 88 -8.93 -10.98 10.64
CA ALA A 88 -9.78 -12.07 10.14
C ALA A 88 -10.17 -11.85 8.68
N ALA A 89 -10.46 -10.61 8.29
CA ALA A 89 -10.79 -10.26 6.91
C ALA A 89 -9.57 -10.47 5.99
N LEU A 90 -8.37 -10.09 6.44
CA LEU A 90 -7.15 -10.34 5.68
C LEU A 90 -6.91 -11.84 5.50
N GLU A 91 -7.03 -12.61 6.57
CA GLU A 91 -6.79 -14.05 6.54
C GLU A 91 -7.81 -14.79 5.67
N ALA A 92 -9.05 -14.27 5.60
CA ALA A 92 -10.08 -14.84 4.74
C ALA A 92 -9.87 -14.51 3.26
N THR A 93 -9.16 -13.42 2.97
CA THR A 93 -8.98 -12.92 1.60
C THR A 93 -7.64 -13.34 0.99
N PHE A 94 -6.59 -13.40 1.79
CA PHE A 94 -5.22 -13.62 1.32
C PHE A 94 -4.54 -14.77 2.05
N GLU A 95 -3.61 -15.42 1.35
CA GLU A 95 -2.69 -16.37 1.99
C GLU A 95 -1.50 -15.60 2.56
N THR A 96 -0.92 -16.12 3.63
CA THR A 96 0.19 -15.46 4.33
C THR A 96 1.43 -15.31 3.45
N SER A 97 1.57 -16.14 2.42
CA SER A 97 2.71 -16.06 1.48
C SER A 97 2.59 -14.93 0.47
N GLN A 98 1.40 -14.33 0.34
CA GLN A 98 1.20 -13.26 -0.64
C GLN A 98 1.88 -11.97 -0.21
N ARG A 99 2.34 -11.21 -1.19
CA ARG A 99 2.94 -9.89 -0.95
C ARG A 99 1.85 -8.85 -1.02
N LEU A 100 1.62 -8.16 0.11
CA LEU A 100 0.53 -7.20 0.26
C LEU A 100 1.08 -5.78 0.36
N LEU A 101 0.58 -4.90 -0.49
CA LEU A 101 0.93 -3.48 -0.50
C LEU A 101 -0.29 -2.71 0.01
N PHE A 102 -0.22 -2.23 1.24
CA PHE A 102 -1.34 -1.52 1.85
C PHE A 102 -1.33 -0.05 1.48
N ILE A 103 -2.47 0.45 0.98
CA ILE A 103 -2.63 1.85 0.60
C ILE A 103 -3.78 2.47 1.38
N CYS A 104 -3.57 3.70 1.85
CA CYS A 104 -4.62 4.50 2.46
C CYS A 104 -4.60 5.89 1.85
N ARG A 105 -5.14 6.89 2.53
CA ARG A 105 -5.20 8.25 1.98
C ARG A 105 -3.81 8.89 1.87
N SER A 106 -3.01 8.81 2.93
CA SER A 106 -1.75 9.53 3.06
C SER A 106 -0.56 8.68 3.51
N GLY A 107 -0.78 7.38 3.72
CA GLY A 107 0.30 6.47 4.16
C GLY A 107 0.30 6.15 5.64
N GLN A 108 -0.60 6.70 6.45
CA GLN A 108 -0.59 6.50 7.90
C GLN A 108 -1.35 5.27 8.36
N ARG A 109 -2.61 5.11 7.96
CA ARG A 109 -3.40 3.91 8.31
C ARG A 109 -2.76 2.66 7.74
N SER A 110 -2.24 2.73 6.52
CA SER A 110 -1.57 1.62 5.85
C SER A 110 -0.27 1.24 6.55
N HIS A 111 0.41 2.20 7.17
CA HIS A 111 1.58 1.94 8.00
C HIS A 111 1.20 1.01 9.18
N TYR A 112 0.14 1.34 9.89
CA TYR A 112 -0.32 0.50 11.01
C TYR A 112 -0.86 -0.85 10.53
N ALA A 113 -1.54 -0.87 9.40
CA ALA A 113 -2.06 -2.11 8.81
C ALA A 113 -0.92 -3.07 8.46
N ALA A 114 0.14 -2.57 7.83
CA ALA A 114 1.30 -3.37 7.47
C ALA A 114 1.99 -3.93 8.72
N ALA A 115 2.16 -3.12 9.76
CA ALA A 115 2.79 -3.57 11.00
C ALA A 115 1.96 -4.65 11.69
N LEU A 116 0.66 -4.46 11.77
CA LEU A 116 -0.23 -5.44 12.42
C LEU A 116 -0.28 -6.76 11.65
N ALA A 117 -0.40 -6.69 10.32
CA ALA A 117 -0.42 -7.88 9.48
C ALA A 117 0.88 -8.68 9.59
N THR A 118 2.01 -7.97 9.66
CA THR A 118 3.31 -8.61 9.84
C THR A 118 3.37 -9.40 11.14
N ARG A 119 2.91 -8.80 12.23
CA ARG A 119 2.86 -9.49 13.53
C ARG A 119 1.92 -10.69 13.52
N ALA A 120 0.91 -10.66 12.67
CA ALA A 120 -0.09 -11.74 12.57
C ALA A 120 0.36 -12.87 11.65
N GLY A 121 1.54 -12.78 11.04
CA GLY A 121 2.10 -13.87 10.24
C GLY A 121 2.19 -13.65 8.74
N PHE A 122 1.99 -12.42 8.26
CA PHE A 122 2.19 -12.06 6.86
C PHE A 122 3.57 -11.44 6.72
N PRO A 123 4.59 -12.17 6.24
CA PRO A 123 5.97 -11.65 6.21
C PRO A 123 6.24 -10.63 5.12
N GLU A 124 5.39 -10.58 4.10
CA GLU A 124 5.60 -9.70 2.93
C GLU A 124 4.55 -8.58 2.90
N CYS A 125 4.59 -7.72 3.93
CA CYS A 125 3.71 -6.55 4.01
C CYS A 125 4.50 -5.26 3.77
N TYR A 126 3.92 -4.36 2.99
CA TYR A 126 4.55 -3.11 2.57
C TYR A 126 3.58 -1.96 2.72
N ASN A 127 4.10 -0.78 3.02
CA ASN A 127 3.33 0.45 3.04
C ASN A 127 3.51 1.19 1.71
N VAL A 128 2.42 1.64 1.10
CA VAL A 128 2.49 2.53 -0.05
C VAL A 128 2.62 3.95 0.48
N LEU A 129 3.81 4.50 0.37
CA LEU A 129 4.11 5.86 0.82
C LEU A 129 3.25 6.87 0.08
N GLU A 130 2.95 8.00 0.71
CA GLU A 130 2.11 9.08 0.16
C GLU A 130 0.64 8.71 -0.01
N GLY A 131 0.32 7.42 -0.12
CA GLY A 131 -1.05 6.95 -0.24
C GLY A 131 -1.74 7.36 -1.55
N PHE A 132 -3.06 7.33 -1.53
CA PHE A 132 -3.85 7.61 -2.72
C PHE A 132 -3.92 9.12 -3.03
N GLU A 133 -3.99 9.96 -1.99
CA GLU A 133 -4.19 11.41 -2.15
C GLU A 133 -2.97 12.26 -1.81
N GLY A 134 -1.90 11.65 -1.32
CA GLY A 134 -0.68 12.36 -0.95
C GLY A 134 -0.57 12.65 0.54
N ASP A 135 0.64 12.95 0.98
CA ASP A 135 0.95 13.17 2.39
C ASP A 135 1.23 14.64 2.76
N ASN A 136 1.13 15.55 1.78
CA ASN A 136 1.42 16.96 1.99
C ASN A 136 0.17 17.83 2.16
N GLY A 137 -1.02 17.23 2.14
CA GLY A 137 -2.28 17.93 2.32
C GLY A 137 -2.75 18.76 1.13
N ALA A 138 -1.93 18.92 0.09
CA ALA A 138 -2.25 19.75 -1.08
C ALA A 138 -2.51 18.93 -2.35
N GLY A 139 -2.46 17.58 -2.26
CA GLY A 139 -2.67 16.72 -3.42
C GLY A 139 -1.54 16.79 -4.43
N LEU A 140 -0.33 17.16 -4.02
CA LEU A 140 0.81 17.32 -4.91
C LEU A 140 1.58 16.03 -5.13
N ASN A 141 1.33 15.02 -4.30
CA ASN A 141 1.93 13.69 -4.47
C ASN A 141 0.88 12.63 -4.20
N GLY A 142 1.28 11.34 -4.24
CA GLY A 142 0.38 10.21 -4.07
C GLY A 142 0.01 9.55 -5.38
N TRP A 143 -0.78 8.49 -5.28
CA TRP A 143 -1.20 7.69 -6.44
C TRP A 143 -1.86 8.53 -7.53
N ARG A 144 -2.86 9.35 -7.14
CA ARG A 144 -3.59 10.20 -8.10
C ARG A 144 -2.68 11.20 -8.78
N ALA A 145 -1.87 11.92 -8.00
CA ALA A 145 -0.98 12.96 -8.53
C ALA A 145 0.08 12.38 -9.47
N ALA A 146 0.44 11.12 -9.27
CA ALA A 146 1.39 10.43 -10.13
C ALA A 146 0.79 10.02 -11.48
N GLY A 147 -0.50 10.23 -11.68
CA GLY A 147 -1.16 9.90 -12.94
C GLY A 147 -1.40 8.40 -13.14
N LEU A 148 -1.37 7.63 -12.06
CA LEU A 148 -1.57 6.18 -12.13
C LEU A 148 -3.07 5.85 -12.27
N PRO A 149 -3.42 4.65 -12.77
CA PRO A 149 -4.82 4.31 -13.03
C PRO A 149 -5.71 4.42 -11.80
N THR A 150 -6.90 4.99 -11.99
CA THR A 150 -7.93 5.11 -10.95
C THR A 150 -9.28 4.78 -11.55
N GLU A 151 -10.23 4.37 -10.70
CA GLU A 151 -11.62 4.20 -11.10
C GLU A 151 -12.52 4.62 -9.95
N ARG A 152 -13.81 4.85 -10.26
CA ARG A 152 -14.84 5.15 -9.27
C ARG A 152 -15.91 4.09 -9.30
N GLY A 153 -16.57 3.98 -8.19
CA GLY A 153 -17.66 3.06 -8.05
C GLY A 153 -17.34 1.84 -7.28
#